data_1fdd4a50bfb4265ddf0a1285cae0a970
#
_entry.id   1fdd4a50bfb4265ddf0a1285cae0a970
#
_cell.length_a   1.000
_cell.length_b   1.000
_cell.length_c   1.000
_cell.angle_alpha   90.00
_cell.angle_beta   90.00
_cell.angle_gamma   90.00
#
_symmetry.space_group_name_H-M   'P 1'
#
loop_
_entity.id
_entity.type
_entity.pdbx_description
1 polymer ?
#
loop_
_entity_poly.entity_id
_entity_poly.type
_entity_poly.pdbx_seq_one_letter_code
_entity_poly.pdbx_strand_id
1 'polypeptide(L)'
;MERDRYELFHQMISNAAKTMNRLKGKYMSRYGLSGTHTICLRQLFENEMGLTKSEIADYCDIDKAQITRIVGELMEKGYVSSDESKKAYNRKFFLTEQGKIITNEINEVVVAINRYVSEDIPIEDIKHFYATFDIINVKLKEYEEDFEKLRKVLKNEYDQIQ
;
A
#
# COMPACT_ATOMS: atom_id res chain seq x y z
N MET A 1 -17.18 -20.66 17.23
CA MET A 1 -16.88 -21.07 15.82
C MET A 1 -16.77 -19.89 14.86
N GLU A 2 -17.73 -18.96 14.76
CA GLU A 2 -17.60 -17.78 13.88
C GLU A 2 -16.56 -16.76 14.38
N ARG A 3 -16.53 -16.48 15.68
CA ARG A 3 -15.55 -15.58 16.30
C ARG A 3 -14.11 -16.08 16.07
N ASP A 4 -13.89 -17.40 16.21
CA ASP A 4 -12.58 -18.01 16.00
C ASP A 4 -12.11 -17.90 14.54
N ARG A 5 -13.04 -17.97 13.57
CA ARG A 5 -12.73 -17.77 12.15
C ARG A 5 -12.24 -16.36 11.85
N TYR A 6 -12.88 -15.34 12.42
CA TYR A 6 -12.49 -13.94 12.23
C TYR A 6 -11.10 -13.67 12.84
N GLU A 7 -10.88 -14.13 14.06
CA GLU A 7 -9.59 -14.00 14.75
C GLU A 7 -8.47 -14.69 13.96
N LEU A 8 -8.70 -15.92 13.50
CA LEU A 8 -7.74 -16.67 12.70
C LEU A 8 -7.43 -15.93 11.38
N PHE A 9 -8.45 -15.47 10.66
CA PHE A 9 -8.31 -14.72 9.43
C PHE A 9 -7.46 -13.47 9.65
N HIS A 10 -7.83 -12.64 10.64
CA HIS A 10 -7.09 -11.43 11.00
C HIS A 10 -5.63 -11.73 11.35
N GLN A 11 -5.38 -12.77 12.13
CA GLN A 11 -4.02 -13.16 12.51
C GLN A 11 -3.18 -13.60 11.30
N MET A 12 -3.75 -14.40 10.40
CA MET A 12 -3.06 -14.85 9.18
C MET A 12 -2.68 -13.69 8.29
N ILE A 13 -3.60 -12.76 8.01
CA ILE A 13 -3.35 -11.57 7.19
C ILE A 13 -2.29 -10.68 7.84
N SER A 14 -2.42 -10.40 9.14
CA SER A 14 -1.46 -9.58 9.88
C SER A 14 -0.05 -10.18 9.86
N ASN A 15 0.08 -11.48 10.05
CA ASN A 15 1.37 -12.17 10.02
C ASN A 15 2.00 -12.16 8.62
N ALA A 16 1.21 -12.41 7.57
CA ALA A 16 1.67 -12.33 6.19
C ALA A 16 2.14 -10.91 5.84
N ALA A 17 1.34 -9.89 6.15
CA ALA A 17 1.68 -8.49 5.93
C ALA A 17 2.97 -8.06 6.66
N LYS A 18 3.12 -8.43 7.94
CA LYS A 18 4.34 -8.16 8.74
C LYS A 18 5.57 -8.81 8.11
N THR A 19 5.46 -10.06 7.66
CA THR A 19 6.57 -10.79 7.04
C THR A 19 6.96 -10.18 5.70
N MET A 20 5.99 -9.85 4.83
CA MET A 20 6.25 -9.17 3.56
C MET A 20 6.90 -7.80 3.77
N ASN A 21 6.43 -7.00 4.73
CA ASN A 21 7.01 -5.70 5.05
C ASN A 21 8.44 -5.83 5.58
N ARG A 22 8.72 -6.86 6.39
CA ARG A 22 10.08 -7.14 6.87
C ARG A 22 11.03 -7.54 5.74
N LEU A 23 10.59 -8.37 4.81
CA LEU A 23 11.38 -8.76 3.63
C LEU A 23 11.68 -7.54 2.74
N LYS A 24 10.66 -6.73 2.43
CA LYS A 24 10.84 -5.47 1.71
C LYS A 24 11.83 -4.56 2.43
N GLY A 25 11.68 -4.37 3.74
CA GLY A 25 12.56 -3.53 4.55
C GLY A 25 14.02 -4.01 4.51
N LYS A 26 14.27 -5.31 4.62
CA LYS A 26 15.63 -5.87 4.50
C LYS A 26 16.26 -5.60 3.15
N TYR A 27 15.51 -5.74 2.07
CA TYR A 27 16.01 -5.45 0.75
C TYR A 27 16.24 -3.96 0.53
N MET A 28 15.28 -3.13 0.95
CA MET A 28 15.31 -1.68 0.76
C MET A 28 16.38 -0.97 1.60
N SER A 29 16.79 -1.57 2.72
CA SER A 29 17.81 -0.99 3.59
C SER A 29 19.17 -0.76 2.89
N ARG A 30 19.52 -1.56 1.86
CA ARG A 30 20.72 -1.36 1.03
C ARG A 30 20.73 -0.04 0.27
N TYR A 31 19.55 0.53 -0.01
CA TYR A 31 19.37 1.83 -0.65
C TYR A 31 19.07 2.94 0.36
N GLY A 32 19.07 2.62 1.65
CA GLY A 32 18.64 3.52 2.71
C GLY A 32 17.16 3.90 2.61
N LEU A 33 16.33 2.97 2.12
CA LEU A 33 14.89 3.14 1.92
C LEU A 33 14.09 2.22 2.84
N SER A 34 12.85 2.58 3.13
CA SER A 34 11.87 1.77 3.86
C SER A 34 10.81 1.18 2.93
N GLY A 35 9.96 0.29 3.45
CA GLY A 35 8.88 -0.31 2.67
C GLY A 35 7.88 0.70 2.10
N THR A 36 7.65 1.83 2.76
CA THR A 36 6.77 2.90 2.28
C THR A 36 7.35 3.65 1.08
N HIS A 37 8.67 3.82 1.01
CA HIS A 37 9.33 4.39 -0.17
C HIS A 37 9.09 3.54 -1.42
N THR A 38 9.08 2.21 -1.27
CA THR A 38 8.83 1.28 -2.37
C THR A 38 7.47 1.50 -3.03
N ILE A 39 6.43 1.74 -2.22
CA ILE A 39 5.08 1.97 -2.73
C ILE A 39 5.06 3.26 -3.55
N CYS A 40 5.68 4.34 -3.05
CA CYS A 40 5.77 5.61 -3.78
C CYS A 40 6.57 5.49 -5.08
N LEU A 41 7.72 4.81 -5.05
CA LEU A 41 8.53 4.58 -6.25
C LEU A 41 7.76 3.81 -7.31
N ARG A 42 7.02 2.77 -6.90
CA ARG A 42 6.19 1.98 -7.80
C ARG A 42 5.08 2.82 -8.44
N GLN A 43 4.36 3.64 -7.66
CA GLN A 43 3.31 4.50 -8.20
C GLN A 43 3.87 5.51 -9.21
N LEU A 44 5.03 6.08 -8.95
CA LEU A 44 5.71 6.96 -9.90
C LEU A 44 6.21 6.22 -11.16
N PHE A 45 6.59 4.96 -11.03
CA PHE A 45 7.00 4.11 -12.15
C PHE A 45 5.82 3.78 -13.09
N GLU A 46 4.65 3.47 -12.51
CA GLU A 46 3.42 3.18 -13.25
C GLU A 46 2.79 4.44 -13.88
N ASN A 47 3.21 5.64 -13.44
CA ASN A 47 2.66 6.93 -13.88
C ASN A 47 3.75 7.85 -14.45
N GLU A 48 4.22 7.55 -15.66
CA GLU A 48 5.30 8.29 -16.32
C GLU A 48 5.03 9.79 -16.52
N MET A 49 3.75 10.19 -16.59
CA MET A 49 3.33 11.59 -16.69
C MET A 49 3.48 12.36 -15.36
N GLY A 50 4.01 11.71 -14.34
CA GLY A 50 4.25 12.24 -13.01
C GLY A 50 2.97 12.41 -12.19
N LEU A 51 3.13 12.38 -10.87
CA LEU A 51 2.05 12.52 -9.90
C LEU A 51 2.31 13.71 -8.97
N THR A 52 1.26 14.38 -8.54
CA THR A 52 1.29 15.33 -7.44
C THR A 52 1.37 14.57 -6.10
N LYS A 53 1.78 15.25 -5.03
CA LYS A 53 1.79 14.63 -3.68
C LYS A 53 0.42 14.14 -3.24
N SER A 54 -0.66 14.81 -3.68
CA SER A 54 -2.02 14.39 -3.36
C SER A 54 -2.37 13.07 -4.05
N GLU A 55 -2.09 12.97 -5.36
CA GLU A 55 -2.30 11.75 -6.11
C GLU A 55 -1.45 10.59 -5.56
N ILE A 56 -0.19 10.84 -5.19
CA ILE A 56 0.66 9.82 -4.55
C ILE A 56 0.03 9.36 -3.22
N ALA A 57 -0.48 10.29 -2.41
CA ALA A 57 -1.13 9.98 -1.13
C ALA A 57 -2.35 9.08 -1.34
N ASP A 58 -3.20 9.44 -2.30
CA ASP A 58 -4.41 8.69 -2.64
C ASP A 58 -4.09 7.28 -3.19
N TYR A 59 -3.13 7.16 -4.12
CA TYR A 59 -2.71 5.86 -4.66
C TYR A 59 -2.00 4.96 -3.63
N CYS A 60 -1.26 5.55 -2.69
CA CYS A 60 -0.52 4.78 -1.69
C CYS A 60 -1.34 4.47 -0.43
N ASP A 61 -2.51 5.07 -0.27
CA ASP A 61 -3.30 5.05 0.98
C ASP A 61 -2.45 5.49 2.19
N ILE A 62 -1.73 6.61 2.02
CA ILE A 62 -0.82 7.19 3.00
C ILE A 62 -1.15 8.68 3.17
N ASP A 63 -1.09 9.17 4.40
CA ASP A 63 -1.36 10.58 4.67
C ASP A 63 -0.38 11.54 3.96
N LYS A 64 -0.87 12.75 3.65
CA LYS A 64 -0.13 13.76 2.87
C LYS A 64 1.15 14.26 3.56
N ALA A 65 1.17 14.28 4.89
CA ALA A 65 2.35 14.70 5.65
C ALA A 65 3.46 13.66 5.50
N GLN A 66 3.10 12.37 5.63
CA GLN A 66 4.03 11.27 5.44
C GLN A 66 4.54 11.20 3.98
N ILE A 67 3.67 11.37 2.98
CA ILE A 67 4.07 11.46 1.56
C ILE A 67 5.03 12.63 1.33
N THR A 68 4.79 13.78 1.95
CA THR A 68 5.69 14.95 1.81
C THR A 68 7.09 14.61 2.31
N ARG A 69 7.21 13.90 3.42
CA ARG A 69 8.51 13.43 3.96
C ARG A 69 9.16 12.40 3.02
N ILE A 70 8.41 11.38 2.62
CA ILE A 70 8.91 10.30 1.74
C ILE A 70 9.42 10.86 0.41
N VAL A 71 8.65 11.73 -0.24
CA VAL A 71 9.05 12.36 -1.50
C VAL A 71 10.29 13.24 -1.31
N GLY A 72 10.39 13.96 -0.18
CA GLY A 72 11.59 14.73 0.17
C GLY A 72 12.82 13.84 0.29
N GLU A 73 12.74 12.75 1.04
CA GLU A 73 13.83 11.77 1.21
C GLU A 73 14.24 11.11 -0.13
N LEU A 74 13.27 10.83 -1.01
CA LEU A 74 13.54 10.28 -2.35
C LEU A 74 14.22 11.31 -3.28
N MET A 75 13.87 12.59 -3.15
CA MET A 75 14.53 13.68 -3.89
C MET A 75 15.96 13.89 -3.40
N GLU A 76 16.19 13.91 -2.10
CA GLU A 76 17.54 14.02 -1.50
C GLU A 76 18.47 12.89 -1.96
N LYS A 77 17.92 11.69 -2.18
CA LYS A 77 18.63 10.53 -2.71
C LYS A 77 18.81 10.55 -4.24
N GLY A 78 18.21 11.51 -4.92
CA GLY A 78 18.26 11.62 -6.38
C GLY A 78 17.42 10.61 -7.14
N TYR A 79 16.45 9.93 -6.49
CA TYR A 79 15.56 8.95 -7.13
C TYR A 79 14.31 9.58 -7.73
N VAL A 80 13.92 10.76 -7.23
CA VAL A 80 12.76 11.51 -7.66
C VAL A 80 13.17 12.94 -8.00
N SER A 81 12.59 13.48 -9.05
CA SER A 81 12.68 14.89 -9.44
C SER A 81 11.30 15.53 -9.45
N SER A 82 11.25 16.86 -9.53
CA SER A 82 9.99 17.60 -9.61
C SER A 82 9.98 18.60 -10.73
N ASP A 83 8.79 18.90 -11.26
CA ASP A 83 8.58 20.03 -12.16
C ASP A 83 8.51 21.32 -11.35
N GLU A 84 9.64 22.03 -11.27
CA GLU A 84 9.76 23.29 -10.52
C GLU A 84 9.05 24.46 -11.19
N SER A 85 8.62 24.32 -12.44
CA SER A 85 7.88 25.36 -13.15
C SER A 85 6.46 25.58 -12.62
N LYS A 86 5.93 24.63 -11.86
CA LYS A 86 4.57 24.64 -11.31
C LYS A 86 4.53 25.11 -9.87
N LYS A 87 3.38 25.74 -9.50
CA LYS A 87 3.09 26.07 -8.09
C LYS A 87 3.08 24.79 -7.23
N ALA A 88 3.44 24.92 -5.96
CA ALA A 88 3.66 23.79 -5.05
C ALA A 88 2.51 22.75 -5.02
N TYR A 89 1.24 23.20 -5.14
CA TYR A 89 0.07 22.30 -5.10
C TYR A 89 -0.16 21.50 -6.39
N ASN A 90 0.36 21.99 -7.56
CA ASN A 90 0.27 21.31 -8.86
C ASN A 90 1.61 20.75 -9.32
N ARG A 91 2.63 20.77 -8.46
CA ARG A 91 3.95 20.25 -8.76
C ARG A 91 3.89 18.74 -8.91
N LYS A 92 4.31 18.24 -10.06
CA LYS A 92 4.43 16.82 -10.34
C LYS A 92 5.82 16.30 -9.99
N PHE A 93 5.85 15.07 -9.57
CA PHE A 93 7.06 14.32 -9.21
C PHE A 93 7.23 13.15 -10.17
N PHE A 94 8.48 12.87 -10.54
CA PHE A 94 8.85 11.89 -11.56
C PHE A 94 10.03 11.08 -11.05
N LEU A 95 10.15 9.83 -11.50
CA LEU A 95 11.40 9.10 -11.31
C LEU A 95 12.51 9.70 -12.16
N THR A 96 13.69 9.82 -11.57
CA THR A 96 14.94 10.02 -12.34
C THR A 96 15.34 8.69 -13.00
N GLU A 97 16.34 8.72 -13.89
CA GLU A 97 16.87 7.47 -14.47
C GLU A 97 17.40 6.52 -13.37
N GLN A 98 18.05 7.06 -12.34
CA GLN A 98 18.49 6.26 -11.19
C GLN A 98 17.30 5.72 -10.39
N GLY A 99 16.23 6.51 -10.23
CA GLY A 99 14.98 6.07 -9.61
C GLY A 99 14.33 4.93 -10.38
N LYS A 100 14.32 4.97 -11.71
CA LYS A 100 13.79 3.88 -12.56
C LYS A 100 14.61 2.60 -12.41
N ILE A 101 15.95 2.70 -12.42
CA ILE A 101 16.84 1.55 -12.24
C ILE A 101 16.54 0.86 -10.91
N ILE A 102 16.51 1.61 -9.80
CA ILE A 102 16.25 1.05 -8.48
C ILE A 102 14.85 0.47 -8.38
N THR A 103 13.84 1.13 -8.98
CA THR A 103 12.47 0.62 -8.97
C THR A 103 12.36 -0.70 -9.74
N ASN A 104 13.06 -0.84 -10.86
CA ASN A 104 13.12 -2.10 -11.60
C ASN A 104 13.78 -3.22 -10.76
N GLU A 105 14.91 -2.95 -10.10
CA GLU A 105 15.55 -3.93 -9.22
C GLU A 105 14.63 -4.38 -8.08
N ILE A 106 13.86 -3.45 -7.51
CA ILE A 106 12.86 -3.75 -6.49
C ILE A 106 11.76 -4.65 -7.05
N ASN A 107 11.26 -4.35 -8.26
CA ASN A 107 10.25 -5.14 -8.91
C ASN A 107 10.72 -6.57 -9.20
N GLU A 108 11.97 -6.75 -9.65
CA GLU A 108 12.56 -8.07 -9.85
C GLU A 108 12.60 -8.90 -8.56
N VAL A 109 12.93 -8.28 -7.43
CA VAL A 109 12.90 -8.96 -6.13
C VAL A 109 11.48 -9.33 -5.72
N VAL A 110 10.50 -8.46 -5.94
CA VAL A 110 9.10 -8.77 -5.66
C VAL A 110 8.62 -9.95 -6.52
N VAL A 111 8.98 -9.95 -7.81
CA VAL A 111 8.66 -11.07 -8.73
C VAL A 111 9.32 -12.37 -8.27
N ALA A 112 10.59 -12.32 -7.84
CA ALA A 112 11.30 -13.49 -7.33
C ALA A 112 10.65 -14.05 -6.05
N ILE A 113 10.25 -13.18 -5.13
CA ILE A 113 9.52 -13.58 -3.90
C ILE A 113 8.18 -14.23 -4.26
N ASN A 114 7.42 -13.60 -5.19
CA ASN A 114 6.14 -14.14 -5.61
C ASN A 114 6.28 -15.52 -6.25
N ARG A 115 7.28 -15.70 -7.11
CA ARG A 115 7.59 -17.01 -7.73
C ARG A 115 7.87 -18.05 -6.66
N TYR A 116 8.77 -17.76 -5.73
CA TYR A 116 9.14 -18.67 -4.65
C TYR A 116 7.92 -19.06 -3.79
N VAL A 117 7.08 -18.10 -3.43
CA VAL A 117 5.90 -18.33 -2.57
C VAL A 117 4.82 -19.16 -3.31
N SER A 118 4.73 -19.05 -4.64
CA SER A 118 3.68 -19.71 -5.43
C SER A 118 4.14 -20.98 -6.15
N GLU A 119 5.41 -21.38 -6.02
CA GLU A 119 6.02 -22.46 -6.79
C GLU A 119 5.26 -23.81 -6.66
N ASP A 120 4.81 -24.12 -5.45
CA ASP A 120 4.11 -25.37 -5.14
C ASP A 120 2.58 -25.22 -5.09
N ILE A 121 2.04 -24.06 -5.49
CA ILE A 121 0.60 -23.79 -5.42
C ILE A 121 0.01 -23.86 -6.84
N PRO A 122 -1.03 -24.70 -7.08
CA PRO A 122 -1.71 -24.74 -8.35
C PRO A 122 -2.25 -23.35 -8.75
N ILE A 123 -2.09 -22.97 -10.01
CA ILE A 123 -2.50 -21.63 -10.49
C ILE A 123 -3.99 -21.35 -10.27
N GLU A 124 -4.83 -22.38 -10.33
CA GLU A 124 -6.27 -22.24 -10.10
C GLU A 124 -6.57 -21.91 -8.62
N ASP A 125 -5.81 -22.47 -7.67
CA ASP A 125 -5.95 -22.15 -6.25
C ASP A 125 -5.52 -20.71 -5.96
N ILE A 126 -4.47 -20.24 -6.63
CA ILE A 126 -4.04 -18.83 -6.56
C ILE A 126 -5.15 -17.91 -7.09
N LYS A 127 -5.76 -18.22 -8.23
CA LYS A 127 -6.87 -17.44 -8.80
C LYS A 127 -8.08 -17.41 -7.86
N HIS A 128 -8.46 -18.57 -7.33
CA HIS A 128 -9.58 -18.68 -6.38
C HIS A 128 -9.32 -17.90 -5.10
N PHE A 129 -8.08 -17.95 -4.59
CA PHE A 129 -7.69 -17.17 -3.42
C PHE A 129 -7.86 -15.68 -3.65
N TYR A 130 -7.32 -15.13 -4.74
CA TYR A 130 -7.45 -13.71 -5.04
C TYR A 130 -8.90 -13.28 -5.26
N ALA A 131 -9.68 -14.05 -6.02
CA ALA A 131 -11.08 -13.77 -6.24
C ALA A 131 -11.89 -13.75 -4.93
N THR A 132 -11.63 -14.72 -4.05
CA THR A 132 -12.28 -14.78 -2.74
C THR A 132 -11.85 -13.62 -1.85
N PHE A 133 -10.57 -13.27 -1.88
CA PHE A 133 -10.01 -12.18 -1.08
C PHE A 133 -10.56 -10.82 -1.52
N ASP A 134 -10.76 -10.61 -2.82
CA ASP A 134 -11.39 -9.40 -3.35
C ASP A 134 -12.83 -9.24 -2.85
N ILE A 135 -13.62 -10.33 -2.84
CA ILE A 135 -14.97 -10.32 -2.26
C ILE A 135 -14.94 -9.93 -0.78
N ILE A 136 -13.99 -10.49 -0.02
CA ILE A 136 -13.83 -10.15 1.41
C ILE A 136 -13.47 -8.67 1.57
N ASN A 137 -12.55 -8.14 0.79
CA ASN A 137 -12.15 -6.74 0.85
C ASN A 137 -13.30 -5.79 0.52
N VAL A 138 -14.10 -6.10 -0.50
CA VAL A 138 -15.31 -5.31 -0.84
C VAL A 138 -16.27 -5.31 0.35
N LYS A 139 -16.56 -6.48 0.93
CA LYS A 139 -17.47 -6.59 2.07
C LYS A 139 -16.96 -5.87 3.33
N LEU A 140 -15.67 -5.89 3.59
CA LEU A 140 -15.08 -5.13 4.70
C LEU A 140 -15.24 -3.62 4.52
N LYS A 141 -15.05 -3.10 3.30
CA LYS A 141 -15.26 -1.67 2.99
C LYS A 141 -16.73 -1.27 3.11
N GLU A 142 -17.64 -2.07 2.55
CA GLU A 142 -19.10 -1.85 2.71
C GLU A 142 -19.48 -1.78 4.20
N TYR A 143 -18.96 -2.69 5.01
CA TYR A 143 -19.23 -2.73 6.44
C TYR A 143 -18.62 -1.54 7.19
N GLU A 144 -17.42 -1.10 6.83
CA GLU A 144 -16.77 0.08 7.41
C GLU A 144 -17.61 1.35 7.17
N GLU A 145 -18.11 1.53 5.94
CA GLU A 145 -19.00 2.65 5.59
C GLU A 145 -20.32 2.61 6.37
N ASP A 146 -20.90 1.43 6.58
CA ASP A 146 -22.14 1.23 7.33
C ASP A 146 -21.93 1.24 8.85
N PHE A 147 -20.73 0.94 9.34
CA PHE A 147 -20.40 0.90 10.76
C PHE A 147 -20.65 2.24 11.46
N GLU A 148 -20.34 3.35 10.83
CA GLU A 148 -20.61 4.69 11.36
C GLU A 148 -22.11 4.97 11.47
N LYS A 149 -22.92 4.40 10.57
CA LYS A 149 -24.39 4.48 10.64
C LYS A 149 -24.90 3.62 11.79
N LEU A 150 -24.39 2.40 11.94
CA LEU A 150 -24.74 1.47 13.01
C LEU A 150 -24.38 2.03 14.37
N ARG A 151 -23.21 2.65 14.53
CA ARG A 151 -22.76 3.31 15.76
C ARG A 151 -23.68 4.45 16.20
N LYS A 152 -24.20 5.22 15.25
CA LYS A 152 -25.18 6.28 15.52
C LYS A 152 -26.51 5.70 16.01
N VAL A 153 -26.95 4.59 15.43
CA VAL A 153 -28.20 3.90 15.85
C VAL A 153 -28.05 3.34 17.27
N LEU A 154 -26.98 2.60 17.54
CA LEU A 154 -26.72 2.03 18.87
C LEU A 154 -26.57 3.10 19.96
N LYS A 155 -25.94 4.23 19.64
CA LYS A 155 -25.84 5.34 20.60
C LYS A 155 -27.20 5.94 20.92
N ASN A 156 -28.07 6.12 19.94
CA ASN A 156 -29.41 6.66 20.14
C ASN A 156 -30.30 5.69 20.96
N GLU A 157 -30.12 4.38 20.81
CA GLU A 157 -30.85 3.38 21.62
C GLU A 157 -30.36 3.40 23.09
N TYR A 158 -29.07 3.56 23.36
CA TYR A 158 -28.51 3.69 24.71
C TYR A 158 -28.98 4.96 25.41
N ASP A 159 -29.04 6.08 24.68
CA ASP A 159 -29.48 7.37 25.24
C ASP A 159 -31.01 7.41 25.51
N GLN A 160 -31.80 6.48 24.97
CA GLN A 160 -33.25 6.35 25.22
C GLN A 160 -33.59 5.44 26.41
N ILE A 161 -32.63 4.68 26.94
CA ILE A 161 -32.80 3.72 28.04
C ILE A 161 -32.38 4.35 29.40
N GLN A 162 -31.77 5.53 29.36
CA GLN A 162 -31.45 6.34 30.56
C GLN A 162 -32.50 7.44 30.81
#